data_10e7f177f921bf351f2b86d220d96bb9
#
_entry.id   10e7f177f921bf351f2b86d220d96bb9
#
_cell.length_a   1.000
_cell.length_b   1.000
_cell.length_c   1.000
_cell.angle_alpha   90.00
_cell.angle_beta   90.00
_cell.angle_gamma   90.00
#
_symmetry.space_group_name_H-M   'P 1'
#
loop_
_entity.id
_entity.type
_entity.pdbx_description
1 polymer ?
#
loop_
_entity_poly.entity_id
_entity_poly.type
_entity_poly.pdbx_seq_one_letter_code
_entity_poly.pdbx_strand_id
1 'polypeptide(L)'
;MKILYAGSPLASAMVLRNLIEFSRSDEGKSLGVEIAGVLTNVPSARGRKKDLIPTEVAVCARENDIPVLEFEHLFAEAREAVCALKPELLVTFDYGRIFGPKFLEIFALGGINLHPSALPKHRGCTPVPAAILAGEKQLGVTVQKIALKTDEGDILAQSFVDLDGTETTLSLMDGDGKNSPVSEAGTQLFIQVLKNYVNGRFDGKVQQGESDYTPFIKKEDGLIDWNKTAVEIDRQIRAFTPWPLCFTACHGIKLSILKAEPGKLDGNSLENSGKTQNVPGTVLPYRKNAGIEVVCGGGTVLVVKELQWQGKKAMDYKSFMNGARDFIGCVLDDKINL
;
A
#
# COMPACT_ATOMS: atom_id res chain seq x y z
N MET A 1 -18.14 16.62 18.91
CA MET A 1 -18.34 15.45 18.00
C MET A 1 -17.40 14.33 18.40
N LYS A 2 -17.98 13.21 18.84
CA LYS A 2 -17.22 12.02 19.25
C LYS A 2 -17.01 11.09 18.07
N ILE A 3 -15.75 10.69 17.83
CA ILE A 3 -15.34 9.85 16.72
C ILE A 3 -14.93 8.47 17.24
N LEU A 4 -15.39 7.40 16.58
CA LEU A 4 -14.70 6.10 16.62
C LEU A 4 -13.75 6.04 15.42
N TYR A 5 -12.47 5.82 15.67
CA TYR A 5 -11.51 5.57 14.61
C TYR A 5 -11.37 4.07 14.36
N ALA A 6 -11.39 3.62 13.10
CA ALA A 6 -11.21 2.21 12.75
C ALA A 6 -10.07 2.03 11.74
N GLY A 7 -9.09 1.19 12.09
CA GLY A 7 -7.93 0.91 11.26
C GLY A 7 -7.01 -0.13 11.86
N SER A 8 -5.96 -0.54 11.16
CA SER A 8 -5.05 -1.58 11.68
C SER A 8 -3.57 -1.33 11.39
N PRO A 9 -3.11 -1.14 10.13
CA PRO A 9 -1.68 -1.09 9.80
C PRO A 9 -1.04 0.26 10.14
N LEU A 10 0.27 0.35 9.90
CA LEU A 10 1.10 1.52 10.20
C LEU A 10 0.60 2.81 9.54
N ALA A 11 0.24 2.75 8.25
CA ALA A 11 -0.34 3.91 7.54
C ALA A 11 -1.57 4.47 8.28
N SER A 12 -2.45 3.58 8.75
CA SER A 12 -3.62 3.96 9.53
C SER A 12 -3.26 4.53 10.91
N ALA A 13 -2.25 3.95 11.58
CA ALA A 13 -1.76 4.45 12.87
C ALA A 13 -1.15 5.87 12.76
N MET A 14 -0.50 6.19 11.64
CA MET A 14 0.00 7.55 11.37
C MET A 14 -1.14 8.57 11.25
N VAL A 15 -2.18 8.22 10.49
CA VAL A 15 -3.39 9.07 10.40
C VAL A 15 -4.06 9.24 11.76
N LEU A 16 -4.20 8.15 12.54
CA LEU A 16 -4.73 8.23 13.91
C LEU A 16 -3.91 9.18 14.78
N ARG A 17 -2.59 9.06 14.79
CA ARG A 17 -1.70 9.93 15.57
C ARG A 17 -1.93 11.41 15.22
N ASN A 18 -1.95 11.74 13.95
CA ASN A 18 -2.16 13.10 13.49
C ASN A 18 -3.56 13.63 13.86
N LEU A 19 -4.60 12.77 13.82
CA LEU A 19 -5.95 13.13 14.27
C LEU A 19 -6.00 13.31 15.80
N ILE A 20 -5.26 12.56 16.59
CA ILE A 20 -5.12 12.75 18.04
C ILE A 20 -4.48 14.11 18.33
N GLU A 21 -3.38 14.44 17.65
CA GLU A 21 -2.70 15.73 17.77
C GLU A 21 -3.65 16.87 17.42
N PHE A 22 -4.38 16.76 16.30
CA PHE A 22 -5.41 17.74 15.92
C PHE A 22 -6.49 17.88 17.00
N SER A 23 -7.05 16.78 17.51
CA SER A 23 -8.11 16.83 18.52
C SER A 23 -7.68 17.51 19.83
N ARG A 24 -6.39 17.45 20.14
CA ARG A 24 -5.78 18.08 21.34
C ARG A 24 -5.31 19.52 21.09
N SER A 25 -5.25 19.96 19.84
CA SER A 25 -4.92 21.35 19.50
C SER A 25 -6.01 22.33 19.93
N ASP A 26 -5.71 23.63 19.95
CA ASP A 26 -6.70 24.66 20.30
C ASP A 26 -7.86 24.66 19.29
N GLU A 27 -7.58 24.43 18.00
CA GLU A 27 -8.59 24.34 16.97
C GLU A 27 -9.50 23.12 17.18
N GLY A 28 -8.91 21.92 17.36
CA GLY A 28 -9.68 20.68 17.58
C GLY A 28 -10.56 20.75 18.82
N LYS A 29 -10.05 21.34 19.91
CA LYS A 29 -10.81 21.60 21.14
C LYS A 29 -11.95 22.58 20.91
N SER A 30 -11.71 23.66 20.19
CA SER A 30 -12.77 24.64 19.89
C SER A 30 -13.88 24.04 19.01
N LEU A 31 -13.56 23.08 18.16
CA LEU A 31 -14.51 22.32 17.34
C LEU A 31 -15.20 21.20 18.13
N GLY A 32 -14.74 20.89 19.34
CA GLY A 32 -15.26 19.81 20.16
C GLY A 32 -15.06 18.43 19.54
N VAL A 33 -13.95 18.22 18.80
CA VAL A 33 -13.60 16.93 18.21
C VAL A 33 -12.89 16.07 19.25
N GLU A 34 -13.43 14.88 19.53
CA GLU A 34 -12.91 13.91 20.51
C GLU A 34 -12.80 12.52 19.87
N ILE A 35 -11.66 11.85 20.04
CA ILE A 35 -11.51 10.45 19.67
C ILE A 35 -11.93 9.60 20.86
N ALA A 36 -13.18 9.10 20.82
CA ALA A 36 -13.79 8.35 21.91
C ALA A 36 -13.21 6.94 22.07
N GLY A 37 -12.65 6.39 21.03
CA GLY A 37 -12.02 5.07 21.02
C GLY A 37 -11.55 4.66 19.64
N VAL A 38 -10.85 3.54 19.61
CA VAL A 38 -10.32 2.91 18.39
C VAL A 38 -10.88 1.51 18.25
N LEU A 39 -11.24 1.14 17.03
CA LEU A 39 -11.58 -0.21 16.63
C LEU A 39 -10.49 -0.75 15.73
N THR A 40 -9.93 -1.91 16.08
CA THR A 40 -8.84 -2.51 15.30
C THR A 40 -8.94 -4.03 15.29
N ASN A 41 -8.15 -4.68 14.43
CA ASN A 41 -8.08 -6.14 14.40
C ASN A 41 -7.39 -6.69 15.66
N VAL A 42 -7.74 -7.92 16.02
CA VAL A 42 -7.08 -8.63 17.11
C VAL A 42 -5.58 -8.85 16.83
N PRO A 43 -4.73 -9.00 17.86
CA PRO A 43 -3.33 -9.33 17.70
C PRO A 43 -3.14 -10.55 16.80
N SER A 44 -2.18 -10.51 15.89
CA SER A 44 -1.88 -11.58 14.96
C SER A 44 -0.50 -12.17 15.20
N ALA A 45 -0.36 -13.49 14.92
CA ALA A 45 0.92 -14.16 15.05
C ALA A 45 1.88 -13.70 13.95
N ARG A 46 3.00 -13.07 14.34
CA ARG A 46 4.02 -12.57 13.41
C ARG A 46 5.39 -13.15 13.74
N GLY A 47 6.24 -13.21 12.71
CA GLY A 47 7.61 -13.71 12.84
C GLY A 47 7.73 -15.22 13.04
N ARG A 48 8.98 -15.71 13.21
CA ARG A 48 9.28 -17.15 13.33
C ARG A 48 8.75 -17.76 14.62
N LYS A 49 8.67 -16.98 15.69
CA LYS A 49 8.18 -17.42 17.01
C LYS A 49 6.68 -17.41 17.13
N LYS A 50 5.95 -16.85 16.12
CA LYS A 50 4.50 -16.67 16.14
C LYS A 50 4.00 -15.90 17.37
N ASP A 51 4.76 -14.93 17.85
CA ASP A 51 4.34 -14.04 18.93
C ASP A 51 3.10 -13.25 18.47
N LEU A 52 2.11 -13.11 19.35
CA LEU A 52 0.93 -12.30 19.11
C LEU A 52 1.31 -10.81 19.21
N ILE A 53 1.31 -10.14 18.07
CA ILE A 53 1.66 -8.72 17.96
C ILE A 53 0.38 -7.91 17.74
N PRO A 54 0.10 -6.90 18.58
CA PRO A 54 -1.03 -5.99 18.38
C PRO A 54 -0.85 -5.21 17.07
N THR A 55 -1.94 -4.64 16.56
CA THR A 55 -1.90 -3.73 15.42
C THR A 55 -1.19 -2.43 15.80
N GLU A 56 -0.62 -1.77 14.82
CA GLU A 56 0.04 -0.47 14.99
C GLU A 56 -0.95 0.60 15.49
N VAL A 57 -2.23 0.52 15.09
CA VAL A 57 -3.32 1.36 15.60
C VAL A 57 -3.60 1.09 17.08
N ALA A 58 -3.60 -0.18 17.53
CA ALA A 58 -3.76 -0.50 18.94
C ALA A 58 -2.61 0.05 19.80
N VAL A 59 -1.39 -0.05 19.31
CA VAL A 59 -0.20 0.51 19.99
C VAL A 59 -0.33 2.02 20.12
N CYS A 60 -0.59 2.72 19.02
CA CYS A 60 -0.77 4.17 18.98
C CYS A 60 -1.87 4.65 19.94
N ALA A 61 -3.01 3.95 19.99
CA ALA A 61 -4.13 4.32 20.86
C ALA A 61 -3.77 4.14 22.34
N ARG A 62 -3.13 3.02 22.72
CA ARG A 62 -2.70 2.75 24.09
C ARG A 62 -1.66 3.77 24.59
N GLU A 63 -0.71 4.17 23.75
CA GLU A 63 0.28 5.22 24.06
C GLU A 63 -0.36 6.59 24.28
N ASN A 64 -1.61 6.78 23.86
CA ASN A 64 -2.35 8.03 23.98
C ASN A 64 -3.54 7.95 24.94
N ASP A 65 -3.66 6.89 25.74
CA ASP A 65 -4.74 6.65 26.71
C ASP A 65 -6.15 6.62 26.07
N ILE A 66 -6.24 6.15 24.81
CA ILE A 66 -7.50 6.01 24.08
C ILE A 66 -8.01 4.57 24.21
N PRO A 67 -9.30 4.35 24.52
CA PRO A 67 -9.91 3.03 24.58
C PRO A 67 -9.72 2.23 23.30
N VAL A 68 -9.26 0.97 23.39
CA VAL A 68 -9.03 0.08 22.26
C VAL A 68 -10.02 -1.06 22.26
N LEU A 69 -10.74 -1.21 21.16
CA LEU A 69 -11.68 -2.29 20.88
C LEU A 69 -11.05 -3.23 19.84
N GLU A 70 -10.80 -4.48 20.25
CA GLU A 70 -10.19 -5.52 19.40
C GLU A 70 -11.19 -6.65 19.21
N PHE A 71 -11.78 -6.77 18.02
CA PHE A 71 -12.76 -7.80 17.72
C PHE A 71 -12.43 -8.52 16.41
N GLU A 72 -12.61 -9.84 16.43
CA GLU A 72 -12.51 -10.65 15.21
C GLU A 72 -13.72 -10.46 14.29
N HIS A 73 -14.88 -10.21 14.88
CA HIS A 73 -16.13 -10.00 14.17
C HIS A 73 -16.94 -8.85 14.77
N LEU A 74 -17.66 -8.10 13.91
CA LEU A 74 -18.49 -6.96 14.32
C LEU A 74 -19.92 -7.39 14.68
N PHE A 75 -20.06 -8.44 15.54
CA PHE A 75 -21.34 -8.93 16.00
C PHE A 75 -21.90 -8.09 17.18
N ALA A 76 -22.83 -8.66 17.93
CA ALA A 76 -23.54 -7.95 19.01
C ALA A 76 -22.58 -7.36 20.05
N GLU A 77 -21.64 -8.16 20.54
CA GLU A 77 -20.67 -7.76 21.55
C GLU A 77 -19.84 -6.54 21.10
N ALA A 78 -19.33 -6.56 19.86
CA ALA A 78 -18.59 -5.43 19.30
C ALA A 78 -19.46 -4.17 19.21
N ARG A 79 -20.73 -4.32 18.78
CA ARG A 79 -21.66 -3.21 18.70
C ARG A 79 -21.99 -2.59 20.06
N GLU A 80 -22.21 -3.45 21.07
CA GLU A 80 -22.45 -3.01 22.45
C GLU A 80 -21.25 -2.23 23.02
N ALA A 81 -20.03 -2.74 22.81
CA ALA A 81 -18.82 -2.06 23.24
C ALA A 81 -18.63 -0.71 22.54
N VAL A 82 -18.94 -0.62 21.24
CA VAL A 82 -18.91 0.65 20.49
C VAL A 82 -20.00 1.60 21.01
N CYS A 83 -21.23 1.13 21.20
CA CYS A 83 -22.32 1.95 21.73
C CYS A 83 -21.99 2.56 23.11
N ALA A 84 -21.25 1.84 23.96
CA ALA A 84 -20.85 2.33 25.27
C ALA A 84 -19.95 3.57 25.20
N LEU A 85 -19.20 3.75 24.12
CA LEU A 85 -18.38 4.96 23.86
C LEU A 85 -19.20 6.14 23.34
N LYS A 86 -20.44 5.92 22.91
CA LYS A 86 -21.37 6.92 22.34
C LYS A 86 -20.74 7.72 21.20
N PRO A 87 -20.16 7.10 20.18
CA PRO A 87 -19.60 7.82 19.04
C PRO A 87 -20.69 8.34 18.13
N GLU A 88 -20.46 9.49 17.52
CA GLU A 88 -21.37 10.12 16.56
C GLU A 88 -20.98 9.84 15.11
N LEU A 89 -19.69 9.68 14.85
CA LEU A 89 -19.11 9.46 13.52
C LEU A 89 -18.11 8.31 13.53
N LEU A 90 -18.18 7.44 12.52
CA LEU A 90 -17.13 6.46 12.22
C LEU A 90 -16.12 7.08 11.24
N VAL A 91 -14.84 7.08 11.60
CA VAL A 91 -13.73 7.48 10.74
C VAL A 91 -12.85 6.26 10.50
N THR A 92 -12.63 5.88 9.25
CA THR A 92 -11.86 4.65 8.97
C THR A 92 -10.81 4.85 7.89
N PHE A 93 -9.69 4.16 8.09
CA PHE A 93 -8.66 3.98 7.09
C PHE A 93 -7.99 2.61 7.28
N ASP A 94 -8.04 1.80 6.22
CA ASP A 94 -7.36 0.50 6.15
C ASP A 94 -7.67 -0.41 7.37
N TYR A 95 -8.96 -0.59 7.64
CA TYR A 95 -9.42 -1.49 8.71
C TYR A 95 -9.43 -2.95 8.27
N GLY A 96 -9.68 -3.20 6.98
CA GLY A 96 -9.67 -4.53 6.37
C GLY A 96 -10.92 -5.38 6.66
N ARG A 97 -12.00 -4.80 7.20
CA ARG A 97 -13.29 -5.47 7.44
C ARG A 97 -14.45 -4.63 6.93
N ILE A 98 -15.53 -5.31 6.54
CA ILE A 98 -16.76 -4.67 6.06
C ILE A 98 -17.63 -4.27 7.25
N PHE A 99 -18.11 -3.04 7.23
CA PHE A 99 -19.10 -2.54 8.17
C PHE A 99 -20.50 -2.86 7.65
N GLY A 100 -21.21 -3.78 8.31
CA GLY A 100 -22.58 -4.10 7.97
C GLY A 100 -23.58 -3.02 8.40
N PRO A 101 -24.83 -3.02 7.85
CA PRO A 101 -25.82 -1.97 8.13
C PRO A 101 -26.06 -1.74 9.63
N LYS A 102 -26.26 -2.83 10.40
CA LYS A 102 -26.50 -2.75 11.87
C LYS A 102 -25.33 -2.14 12.66
N PHE A 103 -24.11 -2.17 12.10
CA PHE A 103 -22.96 -1.50 12.71
C PHE A 103 -22.94 -0.02 12.37
N LEU A 104 -23.26 0.34 11.11
CA LEU A 104 -23.30 1.74 10.67
C LEU A 104 -24.44 2.53 11.31
N GLU A 105 -25.55 1.88 11.66
CA GLU A 105 -26.68 2.49 12.37
C GLU A 105 -26.33 3.03 13.76
N ILE A 106 -25.19 2.63 14.36
CA ILE A 106 -24.71 3.17 15.64
C ILE A 106 -24.36 4.67 15.52
N PHE A 107 -23.94 5.11 14.35
CA PHE A 107 -23.34 6.42 14.14
C PHE A 107 -24.36 7.38 13.55
N ALA A 108 -24.84 8.36 14.34
CA ALA A 108 -25.83 9.34 13.90
C ALA A 108 -25.34 10.18 12.69
N LEU A 109 -24.04 10.39 12.55
CA LEU A 109 -23.40 11.07 11.41
C LEU A 109 -22.87 10.11 10.34
N GLY A 110 -23.15 8.81 10.48
CA GLY A 110 -22.68 7.77 9.56
C GLY A 110 -21.20 7.49 9.66
N GLY A 111 -20.59 7.09 8.56
CA GLY A 111 -19.17 6.77 8.48
C GLY A 111 -18.50 7.41 7.29
N ILE A 112 -17.22 7.73 7.47
CA ILE A 112 -16.34 8.23 6.41
C ILE A 112 -15.09 7.38 6.30
N ASN A 113 -14.61 7.17 5.07
CA ASN A 113 -13.46 6.34 4.76
C ASN A 113 -12.43 7.11 3.95
N LEU A 114 -11.16 6.98 4.34
CA LEU A 114 -10.03 7.39 3.51
C LEU A 114 -9.70 6.28 2.52
N HIS A 115 -9.69 6.62 1.24
CA HIS A 115 -9.34 5.70 0.16
C HIS A 115 -8.23 6.32 -0.70
N PRO A 116 -7.03 5.69 -0.79
CA PRO A 116 -5.89 6.27 -1.49
C PRO A 116 -5.98 6.05 -3.01
N SER A 117 -7.01 6.58 -3.62
CA SER A 117 -7.17 6.70 -5.08
C SER A 117 -7.99 7.94 -5.44
N ALA A 118 -7.94 8.30 -6.73
CA ALA A 118 -8.82 9.31 -7.33
C ALA A 118 -10.18 8.67 -7.68
N LEU A 119 -11.03 8.38 -6.66
CA LEU A 119 -12.34 7.80 -6.91
C LEU A 119 -13.11 8.57 -8.01
N PRO A 120 -13.78 7.83 -8.93
CA PRO A 120 -14.14 6.40 -8.90
C PRO A 120 -13.07 5.43 -9.40
N LYS A 121 -11.86 5.84 -9.74
CA LYS A 121 -10.78 4.94 -10.14
C LYS A 121 -10.24 4.14 -8.96
N HIS A 122 -9.83 2.91 -9.25
CA HIS A 122 -9.17 2.01 -8.31
C HIS A 122 -9.94 1.81 -6.99
N ARG A 123 -11.27 1.58 -7.07
CA ARG A 123 -12.05 1.07 -5.94
C ARG A 123 -11.49 -0.27 -5.49
N GLY A 124 -11.70 -0.65 -4.24
CA GLY A 124 -11.30 -1.98 -3.72
C GLY A 124 -10.01 -1.96 -2.94
N CYS A 125 -9.33 -3.11 -2.89
CA CYS A 125 -8.37 -3.40 -1.81
C CYS A 125 -6.96 -2.86 -2.05
N THR A 126 -6.57 -2.56 -3.30
CA THR A 126 -5.16 -2.29 -3.64
C THR A 126 -4.99 -1.08 -4.56
N PRO A 127 -5.55 0.09 -4.17
CA PRO A 127 -5.52 1.28 -5.03
C PRO A 127 -4.12 1.81 -5.30
N VAL A 128 -3.23 1.85 -4.29
CA VAL A 128 -1.86 2.36 -4.46
C VAL A 128 -1.02 1.49 -5.39
N PRO A 129 -0.96 0.15 -5.22
CA PRO A 129 -0.33 -0.72 -6.21
C PRO A 129 -0.89 -0.54 -7.62
N ALA A 130 -2.21 -0.39 -7.77
CA ALA A 130 -2.85 -0.22 -9.08
C ALA A 130 -2.40 1.09 -9.76
N ALA A 131 -2.35 2.19 -9.04
CA ALA A 131 -1.87 3.47 -9.58
C ALA A 131 -0.40 3.39 -10.03
N ILE A 132 0.47 2.72 -9.27
CA ILE A 132 1.87 2.50 -9.65
C ILE A 132 1.97 1.62 -10.91
N LEU A 133 1.22 0.51 -10.97
CA LEU A 133 1.19 -0.39 -12.14
C LEU A 133 0.70 0.34 -13.39
N ALA A 134 -0.32 1.19 -13.26
CA ALA A 134 -0.82 2.02 -14.35
C ALA A 134 0.20 3.10 -14.77
N GLY A 135 1.19 3.42 -13.94
CA GLY A 135 2.17 4.47 -14.17
C GLY A 135 1.57 5.86 -14.10
N GLU A 136 0.60 6.04 -13.21
CA GLU A 136 -0.01 7.34 -12.96
C GLU A 136 1.04 8.35 -12.48
N LYS A 137 0.82 9.60 -12.80
CA LYS A 137 1.70 10.71 -12.41
C LYS A 137 1.26 11.40 -11.12
N GLN A 138 0.09 11.05 -10.65
CA GLN A 138 -0.47 11.53 -9.40
C GLN A 138 -1.26 10.40 -8.75
N LEU A 139 -1.07 10.22 -7.45
CA LEU A 139 -1.92 9.35 -6.63
C LEU A 139 -3.06 10.19 -6.05
N GLY A 140 -4.29 9.83 -6.35
CA GLY A 140 -5.44 10.43 -5.69
C GLY A 140 -5.56 9.95 -4.24
N VAL A 141 -6.07 10.81 -3.38
CA VAL A 141 -6.46 10.48 -2.01
C VAL A 141 -7.84 11.05 -1.77
N THR A 142 -8.79 10.21 -1.38
CA THR A 142 -10.21 10.58 -1.28
C THR A 142 -10.75 10.26 0.09
N VAL A 143 -11.46 11.18 0.72
CA VAL A 143 -12.38 10.91 1.83
C VAL A 143 -13.78 10.81 1.27
N GLN A 144 -14.43 9.67 1.48
CA GLN A 144 -15.76 9.35 1.00
C GLN A 144 -16.69 8.96 2.16
N LYS A 145 -18.01 9.05 1.97
CA LYS A 145 -18.97 8.40 2.85
C LYS A 145 -18.85 6.88 2.73
N ILE A 146 -19.05 6.17 3.82
CA ILE A 146 -19.15 4.71 3.76
C ILE A 146 -20.50 4.35 3.14
N ALA A 147 -20.48 3.54 2.10
CA ALA A 147 -21.65 2.98 1.44
C ALA A 147 -21.69 1.45 1.62
N LEU A 148 -22.85 0.83 1.31
CA LEU A 148 -23.00 -0.63 1.37
C LEU A 148 -22.17 -1.36 0.31
N LYS A 149 -21.94 -0.72 -0.83
CA LYS A 149 -21.03 -1.22 -1.86
C LYS A 149 -19.65 -0.61 -1.64
N THR A 150 -18.63 -1.44 -1.84
CA THR A 150 -17.24 -1.05 -1.60
C THR A 150 -16.85 0.16 -2.43
N ASP A 151 -16.41 1.21 -1.75
CA ASP A 151 -15.86 2.45 -2.30
C ASP A 151 -16.77 3.18 -3.30
N GLU A 152 -18.10 3.04 -3.16
CA GLU A 152 -19.12 3.74 -3.98
C GLU A 152 -19.78 4.93 -3.27
N GLY A 153 -19.31 5.32 -2.09
CA GLY A 153 -19.87 6.45 -1.36
C GLY A 153 -19.57 7.81 -2.00
N ASP A 154 -20.37 8.81 -1.65
CA ASP A 154 -20.14 10.18 -2.11
C ASP A 154 -18.78 10.71 -1.68
N ILE A 155 -18.09 11.40 -2.57
CA ILE A 155 -16.81 12.05 -2.30
C ILE A 155 -17.05 13.29 -1.44
N LEU A 156 -16.44 13.35 -0.27
CA LEU A 156 -16.49 14.49 0.65
C LEU A 156 -15.32 15.45 0.43
N ALA A 157 -14.14 14.90 0.17
CA ALA A 157 -12.94 15.66 -0.16
C ALA A 157 -11.96 14.79 -0.95
N GLN A 158 -11.16 15.39 -1.82
CA GLN A 158 -10.17 14.70 -2.63
C GLN A 158 -8.96 15.59 -2.85
N SER A 159 -7.76 15.01 -2.83
CA SER A 159 -6.50 15.66 -3.16
C SER A 159 -5.61 14.71 -3.98
N PHE A 160 -4.47 15.23 -4.42
CA PHE A 160 -3.52 14.48 -5.24
C PHE A 160 -2.11 14.63 -4.69
N VAL A 161 -1.34 13.54 -4.74
CA VAL A 161 0.08 13.47 -4.44
C VAL A 161 0.83 13.26 -5.75
N ASP A 162 1.73 14.16 -6.10
CA ASP A 162 2.56 14.02 -7.31
C ASP A 162 3.52 12.83 -7.17
N LEU A 163 3.69 12.08 -8.26
CA LEU A 163 4.58 10.92 -8.35
C LEU A 163 5.68 11.21 -9.36
N ASP A 164 6.94 11.04 -8.94
CA ASP A 164 8.10 11.17 -9.82
C ASP A 164 8.44 9.88 -10.58
N GLY A 165 7.82 8.77 -10.18
CA GLY A 165 7.98 7.44 -10.77
C GLY A 165 9.02 6.57 -10.08
N THR A 166 9.49 6.96 -8.89
CA THR A 166 10.39 6.17 -8.05
C THR A 166 9.69 5.57 -6.83
N GLU A 167 8.47 6.02 -6.55
CA GLU A 167 7.72 5.61 -5.37
C GLU A 167 7.37 4.12 -5.41
N THR A 168 7.35 3.53 -4.24
CA THR A 168 6.85 2.18 -3.97
C THR A 168 5.56 2.28 -3.15
N THR A 169 4.78 1.19 -3.12
CA THR A 169 3.65 1.10 -2.18
C THR A 169 4.10 1.36 -0.74
N LEU A 170 5.25 0.82 -0.35
CA LEU A 170 5.83 1.05 0.98
C LEU A 170 6.09 2.53 1.24
N SER A 171 6.74 3.24 0.30
CA SER A 171 7.07 4.65 0.50
C SER A 171 5.83 5.55 0.55
N LEU A 172 4.79 5.23 -0.22
CA LEU A 172 3.55 6.00 -0.25
C LEU A 172 2.66 5.74 0.98
N MET A 173 2.62 4.49 1.47
CA MET A 173 1.76 4.09 2.58
C MET A 173 2.43 4.24 3.93
N ASP A 174 3.66 3.73 4.09
CA ASP A 174 4.35 3.66 5.37
C ASP A 174 5.45 4.71 5.53
N GLY A 175 5.94 5.28 4.42
CA GLY A 175 6.91 6.37 4.40
C GLY A 175 8.16 6.08 5.24
N ASP A 176 8.46 6.96 6.18
CA ASP A 176 9.55 6.83 7.14
C ASP A 176 9.12 6.16 8.48
N GLY A 177 7.89 5.67 8.55
CA GLY A 177 7.29 5.08 9.75
C GLY A 177 6.65 6.11 10.71
N LYS A 178 6.80 7.40 10.42
CA LYS A 178 6.17 8.50 11.16
C LYS A 178 5.16 9.24 10.31
N ASN A 179 5.54 9.52 9.06
CA ASN A 179 4.70 10.16 8.06
C ASN A 179 4.86 9.49 6.70
N SER A 180 3.82 9.57 5.89
CA SER A 180 3.83 9.14 4.50
C SER A 180 2.99 10.10 3.66
N PRO A 181 3.20 10.16 2.34
CA PRO A 181 2.40 11.01 1.45
C PRO A 181 0.89 10.77 1.60
N VAL A 182 0.48 9.49 1.73
CA VAL A 182 -0.93 9.13 1.91
C VAL A 182 -1.45 9.54 3.30
N SER A 183 -0.65 9.33 4.37
CA SER A 183 -1.08 9.70 5.72
C SER A 183 -1.20 11.21 5.92
N GLU A 184 -0.31 11.99 5.33
CA GLU A 184 -0.35 13.45 5.39
C GLU A 184 -1.56 14.01 4.63
N ALA A 185 -1.69 13.65 3.35
CA ALA A 185 -2.83 14.07 2.54
C ALA A 185 -4.16 13.62 3.15
N GLY A 186 -4.25 12.36 3.59
CA GLY A 186 -5.44 11.79 4.21
C GLY A 186 -5.83 12.48 5.51
N THR A 187 -4.86 12.81 6.37
CA THR A 187 -5.12 13.56 7.60
C THR A 187 -5.71 14.95 7.31
N GLN A 188 -5.12 15.68 6.36
CA GLN A 188 -5.60 17.01 5.98
C GLN A 188 -7.04 16.94 5.45
N LEU A 189 -7.34 15.94 4.62
CA LEU A 189 -8.70 15.73 4.12
C LEU A 189 -9.69 15.37 5.23
N PHE A 190 -9.32 14.50 6.18
CA PHE A 190 -10.15 14.19 7.33
C PHE A 190 -10.43 15.45 8.17
N ILE A 191 -9.40 16.24 8.49
CA ILE A 191 -9.58 17.50 9.25
C ILE A 191 -10.53 18.44 8.52
N GLN A 192 -10.38 18.59 7.20
CA GLN A 192 -11.29 19.40 6.39
C GLN A 192 -12.75 18.90 6.47
N VAL A 193 -12.96 17.59 6.35
CA VAL A 193 -14.29 16.98 6.43
C VAL A 193 -14.86 17.11 7.83
N LEU A 194 -14.08 16.89 8.88
CA LEU A 194 -14.51 17.06 10.27
C LEU A 194 -14.96 18.51 10.57
N LYS A 195 -14.23 19.50 10.07
CA LYS A 195 -14.62 20.92 10.14
C LYS A 195 -15.97 21.17 9.45
N ASN A 196 -16.18 20.56 8.28
CA ASN A 196 -17.46 20.64 7.58
C ASN A 196 -18.60 20.02 8.39
N TYR A 197 -18.36 18.82 8.95
CA TYR A 197 -19.37 18.11 9.75
C TYR A 197 -19.76 18.86 11.02
N VAL A 198 -18.81 19.45 11.75
CA VAL A 198 -19.10 20.30 12.92
C VAL A 198 -19.97 21.51 12.54
N ASN A 199 -19.80 22.04 11.33
CA ASN A 199 -20.59 23.14 10.80
C ASN A 199 -21.90 22.72 10.10
N GLY A 200 -22.33 21.46 10.28
CA GLY A 200 -23.57 20.92 9.70
C GLY A 200 -23.54 20.73 8.17
N ARG A 201 -22.36 20.66 7.57
CA ARG A 201 -22.17 20.42 6.13
C ARG A 201 -21.77 18.97 5.88
N PHE A 202 -22.76 18.18 5.46
CA PHE A 202 -22.60 16.72 5.24
C PHE A 202 -22.69 16.34 3.76
N ASP A 203 -22.75 17.32 2.86
CA ASP A 203 -22.95 17.07 1.43
C ASP A 203 -21.70 16.49 0.80
N GLY A 204 -21.88 15.40 0.08
CA GLY A 204 -20.88 14.77 -0.75
C GLY A 204 -21.24 14.90 -2.24
N LYS A 205 -20.25 14.69 -3.09
CA LYS A 205 -20.44 14.65 -4.54
C LYS A 205 -20.55 13.18 -4.96
N VAL A 206 -21.61 12.82 -5.66
CA VAL A 206 -21.75 11.48 -6.28
C VAL A 206 -20.57 11.25 -7.19
N GLN A 207 -19.97 10.06 -7.10
CA GLN A 207 -18.88 9.66 -7.97
C GLN A 207 -19.35 9.61 -9.44
N GLN A 208 -18.57 10.20 -10.35
CA GLN A 208 -18.87 10.28 -11.77
C GLN A 208 -17.65 9.84 -12.60
N GLY A 209 -17.90 9.25 -13.76
CA GLY A 209 -16.87 8.79 -14.69
C GLY A 209 -16.68 7.28 -14.67
N GLU A 210 -15.65 6.82 -15.36
CA GLU A 210 -15.29 5.41 -15.43
C GLU A 210 -14.76 4.93 -14.08
N SER A 211 -15.18 3.75 -13.67
CA SER A 211 -14.76 3.11 -12.43
C SER A 211 -14.18 1.73 -12.71
N ASP A 212 -13.19 1.36 -11.95
CA ASP A 212 -12.60 0.03 -11.91
C ASP A 212 -12.49 -0.47 -10.48
N TYR A 213 -12.28 -1.78 -10.33
CA TYR A 213 -12.09 -2.42 -9.04
C TYR A 213 -10.76 -3.16 -9.00
N THR A 214 -9.98 -2.88 -7.95
CA THR A 214 -8.71 -3.54 -7.72
C THR A 214 -8.92 -4.80 -6.86
N PRO A 215 -8.52 -5.99 -7.34
CA PRO A 215 -8.63 -7.22 -6.58
C PRO A 215 -7.58 -7.30 -5.46
N PHE A 216 -7.73 -8.28 -4.57
CA PHE A 216 -6.65 -8.64 -3.65
C PHE A 216 -5.42 -9.13 -4.43
N ILE A 217 -4.26 -8.60 -4.07
CA ILE A 217 -2.98 -9.11 -4.57
C ILE A 217 -2.72 -10.49 -3.94
N LYS A 218 -2.21 -11.42 -4.74
CA LYS A 218 -1.80 -12.75 -4.32
C LYS A 218 -0.28 -12.88 -4.41
N LYS A 219 0.26 -13.89 -3.75
CA LYS A 219 1.70 -14.13 -3.77
C LYS A 219 2.23 -14.40 -5.19
N GLU A 220 1.41 -15.06 -6.00
CA GLU A 220 1.72 -15.43 -7.38
C GLU A 220 1.81 -14.22 -8.31
N ASP A 221 1.10 -13.12 -7.99
CA ASP A 221 1.14 -11.88 -8.77
C ASP A 221 2.55 -11.24 -8.77
N GLY A 222 3.40 -11.60 -7.79
CA GLY A 222 4.80 -11.21 -7.74
C GLY A 222 5.71 -11.91 -8.77
N LEU A 223 5.23 -12.93 -9.49
CA LEU A 223 6.04 -13.58 -10.52
C LEU A 223 6.31 -12.63 -11.67
N ILE A 224 7.57 -12.49 -12.05
CA ILE A 224 7.99 -11.62 -13.15
C ILE A 224 7.77 -12.34 -14.48
N ASP A 225 7.01 -11.70 -15.36
CA ASP A 225 6.94 -12.07 -16.78
C ASP A 225 7.97 -11.22 -17.56
N TRP A 226 9.08 -11.84 -17.92
CA TRP A 226 10.16 -11.18 -18.63
C TRP A 226 9.79 -10.76 -20.08
N ASN A 227 8.65 -11.22 -20.61
CA ASN A 227 8.14 -10.75 -21.91
C ASN A 227 7.53 -9.34 -21.84
N LYS A 228 7.27 -8.82 -20.64
CA LYS A 228 6.92 -7.42 -20.42
C LYS A 228 8.13 -6.51 -20.61
N THR A 229 7.88 -5.24 -20.86
CA THR A 229 8.94 -4.22 -20.94
C THR A 229 9.58 -3.96 -19.57
N ALA A 230 10.82 -3.47 -19.57
CA ALA A 230 11.51 -3.10 -18.34
C ALA A 230 10.74 -2.07 -17.50
N VAL A 231 10.01 -1.16 -18.12
CA VAL A 231 9.17 -0.17 -17.44
C VAL A 231 8.00 -0.84 -16.72
N GLU A 232 7.34 -1.82 -17.35
CA GLU A 232 6.24 -2.56 -16.73
C GLU A 232 6.72 -3.41 -15.56
N ILE A 233 7.89 -4.06 -15.69
CA ILE A 233 8.49 -4.87 -14.63
C ILE A 233 8.96 -3.97 -13.47
N ASP A 234 9.56 -2.83 -13.75
CA ASP A 234 9.93 -1.84 -12.70
C ASP A 234 8.71 -1.39 -11.92
N ARG A 235 7.61 -1.03 -12.60
CA ARG A 235 6.35 -0.68 -11.94
C ARG A 235 5.82 -1.81 -11.07
N GLN A 236 5.90 -3.07 -11.54
CA GLN A 236 5.49 -4.23 -10.77
C GLN A 236 6.34 -4.40 -9.50
N ILE A 237 7.67 -4.23 -9.60
CA ILE A 237 8.58 -4.30 -8.44
C ILE A 237 8.22 -3.23 -7.42
N ARG A 238 7.99 -2.00 -7.85
CA ARG A 238 7.63 -0.89 -6.95
C ARG A 238 6.22 -1.06 -6.35
N ALA A 239 5.25 -1.46 -7.16
CA ALA A 239 3.88 -1.70 -6.71
C ALA A 239 3.80 -2.81 -5.65
N PHE A 240 4.62 -3.85 -5.79
CA PHE A 240 4.60 -5.02 -4.91
C PHE A 240 5.64 -4.99 -3.80
N THR A 241 6.26 -3.84 -3.56
CA THR A 241 7.10 -3.59 -2.40
C THR A 241 6.26 -2.93 -1.30
N PRO A 242 6.16 -3.53 -0.07
CA PRO A 242 6.97 -4.61 0.48
C PRO A 242 6.38 -6.02 0.27
N TRP A 243 5.19 -6.16 -0.26
CA TRP A 243 4.53 -7.45 -0.44
C TRP A 243 3.73 -7.48 -1.75
N PRO A 244 3.75 -8.62 -2.49
CA PRO A 244 4.38 -9.90 -2.17
C PRO A 244 5.87 -9.96 -2.49
N LEU A 245 6.47 -8.89 -2.99
CA LEU A 245 7.75 -8.77 -3.67
C LEU A 245 7.73 -9.47 -5.04
N CYS A 246 8.51 -8.94 -5.98
CA CYS A 246 8.65 -9.57 -7.29
C CYS A 246 9.74 -10.64 -7.27
N PHE A 247 9.50 -11.73 -7.98
CA PHE A 247 10.42 -12.86 -8.00
C PHE A 247 10.41 -13.56 -9.35
N THR A 248 11.47 -14.31 -9.59
CA THR A 248 11.70 -15.18 -10.75
C THR A 248 12.41 -16.45 -10.29
N ALA A 249 12.75 -17.36 -11.18
CA ALA A 249 13.61 -18.49 -10.92
C ALA A 249 14.93 -18.37 -11.71
N CYS A 250 16.01 -18.87 -11.12
CA CYS A 250 17.26 -19.14 -11.80
C CYS A 250 17.74 -20.52 -11.40
N HIS A 251 17.93 -21.42 -12.37
CA HIS A 251 18.24 -22.83 -12.14
C HIS A 251 17.28 -23.52 -11.14
N GLY A 252 15.99 -23.17 -11.21
CA GLY A 252 14.95 -23.71 -10.32
C GLY A 252 14.94 -23.12 -8.91
N ILE A 253 15.82 -22.18 -8.57
CA ILE A 253 15.87 -21.52 -7.25
C ILE A 253 15.18 -20.17 -7.34
N LYS A 254 14.26 -19.91 -6.41
CA LYS A 254 13.57 -18.62 -6.33
C LYS A 254 14.57 -17.48 -6.04
N LEU A 255 14.49 -16.44 -6.87
CA LEU A 255 15.24 -15.20 -6.75
C LEU A 255 14.26 -14.03 -6.68
N SER A 256 14.25 -13.29 -5.59
CA SER A 256 13.46 -12.05 -5.47
C SER A 256 14.27 -10.88 -6.00
N ILE A 257 13.60 -10.01 -6.78
CA ILE A 257 14.13 -8.74 -7.26
C ILE A 257 13.53 -7.64 -6.39
N LEU A 258 14.38 -6.97 -5.61
CA LEU A 258 13.93 -6.02 -4.59
C LEU A 258 13.99 -4.58 -5.09
N LYS A 259 15.00 -4.26 -5.92
CA LYS A 259 15.16 -2.95 -6.52
C LYS A 259 15.73 -3.06 -7.93
N ALA A 260 15.12 -2.35 -8.85
CA ALA A 260 15.57 -2.28 -10.24
C ALA A 260 15.22 -0.91 -10.83
N GLU A 261 15.65 -0.66 -12.04
CA GLU A 261 15.28 0.51 -12.84
C GLU A 261 15.33 0.16 -14.33
N PRO A 262 14.53 0.81 -15.18
CA PRO A 262 14.65 0.63 -16.64
C PRO A 262 16.02 1.09 -17.12
N GLY A 263 16.71 0.23 -17.85
CA GLY A 263 18.01 0.54 -18.46
C GLY A 263 17.85 1.19 -19.82
N LYS A 264 18.90 1.89 -20.25
CA LYS A 264 19.06 2.36 -21.64
C LYS A 264 19.86 1.30 -22.40
N LEU A 265 19.33 0.84 -23.52
CA LEU A 265 20.12 0.04 -24.44
C LEU A 265 21.14 0.96 -25.13
N ASP A 266 22.41 0.81 -24.78
CA ASP A 266 23.47 1.37 -25.59
C ASP A 266 23.62 0.45 -26.82
N GLY A 267 23.58 1.01 -28.04
CA GLY A 267 23.61 0.27 -29.29
C GLY A 267 24.74 -0.77 -29.40
N ASN A 268 25.82 -0.64 -28.63
CA ASN A 268 26.93 -1.58 -28.54
C ASN A 268 26.62 -2.85 -27.71
N SER A 269 25.56 -2.88 -26.91
CA SER A 269 25.25 -4.03 -26.04
C SER A 269 24.61 -5.20 -26.80
N LEU A 270 23.98 -4.93 -27.94
CA LEU A 270 23.34 -5.94 -28.79
C LEU A 270 24.22 -6.47 -29.90
N GLU A 271 25.20 -5.71 -30.40
CA GLU A 271 26.02 -6.11 -31.55
C GLU A 271 27.09 -7.16 -31.23
N ASN A 272 27.51 -7.25 -29.97
CA ASN A 272 28.58 -8.17 -29.55
C ASN A 272 28.10 -9.53 -29.04
N SER A 273 26.81 -9.80 -29.10
CA SER A 273 26.23 -10.94 -28.45
C SER A 273 25.46 -11.82 -29.44
N GLY A 274 25.84 -13.08 -29.50
CA GLY A 274 25.24 -14.10 -30.39
C GLY A 274 23.70 -14.22 -30.20
N LYS A 275 23.05 -14.92 -31.08
CA LYS A 275 21.57 -15.11 -31.18
C LYS A 275 20.81 -15.45 -29.88
N THR A 276 21.49 -15.88 -28.81
CA THR A 276 20.91 -16.22 -27.50
C THR A 276 20.67 -15.02 -26.59
N GLN A 277 21.20 -13.84 -26.87
CA GLN A 277 21.13 -12.70 -25.94
C GLN A 277 19.88 -11.83 -26.07
N ASN A 278 19.00 -12.15 -27.00
CA ASN A 278 17.73 -11.42 -27.19
C ASN A 278 16.51 -12.12 -26.55
N VAL A 279 16.74 -13.22 -25.82
CA VAL A 279 15.66 -13.95 -25.15
C VAL A 279 15.31 -13.22 -23.86
N PRO A 280 14.04 -12.83 -23.66
CA PRO A 280 13.59 -12.26 -22.39
C PRO A 280 13.98 -13.13 -21.20
N GLY A 281 14.46 -12.51 -20.11
CA GLY A 281 15.01 -13.20 -18.93
C GLY A 281 16.52 -13.43 -19.00
N THR A 282 17.18 -13.22 -20.14
CA THR A 282 18.64 -13.43 -20.24
C THR A 282 19.42 -12.39 -19.43
N VAL A 283 20.27 -12.85 -18.53
CA VAL A 283 21.20 -12.03 -17.75
C VAL A 283 22.40 -11.68 -18.64
N LEU A 284 22.59 -10.39 -18.88
CA LEU A 284 23.68 -9.87 -19.74
C LEU A 284 25.02 -9.88 -19.01
N PRO A 285 26.14 -9.77 -19.75
CA PRO A 285 27.46 -9.64 -19.16
C PRO A 285 27.52 -8.48 -18.16
N TYR A 286 28.08 -8.77 -16.97
CA TYR A 286 28.13 -7.82 -15.87
C TYR A 286 29.00 -6.61 -16.17
N ARG A 287 28.43 -5.42 -16.06
CA ARG A 287 29.15 -4.14 -16.14
C ARG A 287 29.33 -3.54 -14.75
N LYS A 288 30.59 -3.40 -14.33
CA LYS A 288 30.93 -2.81 -13.03
C LYS A 288 30.29 -1.41 -12.88
N ASN A 289 29.64 -1.17 -11.75
CA ASN A 289 28.95 0.07 -11.39
C ASN A 289 27.63 0.37 -12.14
N ALA A 290 27.16 -0.47 -13.04
CA ALA A 290 25.87 -0.29 -13.71
C ALA A 290 24.71 -0.98 -12.99
N GLY A 291 24.88 -2.21 -12.57
CA GLY A 291 23.86 -3.14 -12.07
C GLY A 291 23.94 -4.46 -12.83
N ILE A 292 23.01 -5.36 -12.56
CA ILE A 292 22.82 -6.57 -13.33
C ILE A 292 21.76 -6.31 -14.39
N GLU A 293 22.15 -6.39 -15.64
CA GLU A 293 21.25 -6.15 -16.77
C GLU A 293 20.54 -7.44 -17.18
N VAL A 294 19.21 -7.37 -17.33
CA VAL A 294 18.38 -8.51 -17.76
C VAL A 294 17.54 -8.06 -18.95
N VAL A 295 17.56 -8.86 -20.02
CA VAL A 295 16.75 -8.64 -21.21
C VAL A 295 15.26 -8.77 -20.89
N CYS A 296 14.48 -7.82 -21.35
CA CYS A 296 13.02 -7.78 -21.20
C CYS A 296 12.33 -7.71 -22.56
N GLY A 297 11.02 -7.84 -22.55
CA GLY A 297 10.19 -7.71 -23.75
C GLY A 297 10.36 -6.35 -24.42
N GLY A 298 9.98 -6.28 -25.70
CA GLY A 298 10.10 -5.06 -26.51
C GLY A 298 11.55 -4.63 -26.76
N GLY A 299 12.54 -5.50 -26.55
CA GLY A 299 13.96 -5.15 -26.68
C GLY A 299 14.47 -4.21 -25.59
N THR A 300 13.79 -4.13 -24.46
CA THR A 300 14.17 -3.30 -23.30
C THR A 300 15.06 -4.07 -22.33
N VAL A 301 15.72 -3.37 -21.39
CA VAL A 301 16.60 -3.95 -20.39
C VAL A 301 16.22 -3.42 -19.01
N LEU A 302 16.13 -4.34 -18.04
CA LEU A 302 15.98 -3.99 -16.63
C LEU A 302 17.34 -4.04 -15.95
N VAL A 303 17.68 -3.02 -15.18
CA VAL A 303 18.92 -2.95 -14.39
C VAL A 303 18.61 -3.27 -12.94
N VAL A 304 18.94 -4.46 -12.50
CA VAL A 304 18.71 -4.93 -11.14
C VAL A 304 19.77 -4.37 -10.20
N LYS A 305 19.34 -3.75 -9.10
CA LYS A 305 20.19 -3.12 -8.08
C LYS A 305 20.27 -3.91 -6.78
N GLU A 306 19.19 -4.57 -6.39
CA GLU A 306 19.11 -5.35 -5.17
C GLU A 306 18.27 -6.60 -5.39
N LEU A 307 18.74 -7.74 -4.90
CA LEU A 307 18.13 -9.03 -5.10
C LEU A 307 18.40 -9.97 -3.92
N GLN A 308 17.62 -11.07 -3.84
CA GLN A 308 17.67 -11.97 -2.71
C GLN A 308 17.38 -13.41 -3.14
N TRP A 309 18.33 -14.32 -2.94
CA TRP A 309 18.07 -15.75 -3.03
C TRP A 309 17.11 -16.22 -1.94
N GLN A 310 16.29 -17.21 -2.26
CA GLN A 310 15.42 -17.84 -1.27
C GLN A 310 16.20 -18.28 -0.03
N GLY A 311 15.73 -17.84 1.15
CA GLY A 311 16.34 -18.19 2.44
C GLY A 311 17.67 -17.50 2.75
N LYS A 312 18.15 -16.58 1.92
CA LYS A 312 19.35 -15.77 2.15
C LYS A 312 19.00 -14.34 2.51
N LYS A 313 20.00 -13.51 2.81
CA LYS A 313 19.84 -12.07 3.01
C LYS A 313 19.78 -11.35 1.66
N ALA A 314 19.08 -10.23 1.63
CA ALA A 314 19.13 -9.29 0.52
C ALA A 314 20.56 -8.77 0.31
N MET A 315 20.95 -8.58 -0.94
CA MET A 315 22.27 -8.11 -1.33
C MET A 315 22.15 -7.09 -2.46
N ASP A 316 23.01 -6.09 -2.44
CA ASP A 316 23.24 -5.27 -3.61
C ASP A 316 23.89 -6.10 -4.74
N TYR A 317 23.75 -5.64 -5.96
CA TYR A 317 24.24 -6.36 -7.15
C TYR A 317 25.75 -6.63 -7.14
N LYS A 318 26.58 -5.78 -6.49
CA LYS A 318 28.05 -6.00 -6.42
C LYS A 318 28.37 -7.17 -5.51
N SER A 319 27.79 -7.18 -4.33
CA SER A 319 27.92 -8.26 -3.35
C SER A 319 27.41 -9.58 -3.91
N PHE A 320 26.27 -9.54 -4.64
CA PHE A 320 25.70 -10.72 -5.27
C PHE A 320 26.64 -11.32 -6.33
N MET A 321 27.17 -10.49 -7.25
CA MET A 321 28.03 -10.94 -8.33
C MET A 321 29.40 -11.48 -7.88
N ASN A 322 29.86 -11.12 -6.68
CA ASN A 322 31.07 -11.71 -6.12
C ASN A 322 30.94 -13.23 -5.86
N GLY A 323 29.72 -13.70 -5.60
CA GLY A 323 29.42 -15.10 -5.29
C GLY A 323 28.66 -15.88 -6.37
N ALA A 324 28.20 -15.22 -7.45
CA ALA A 324 27.32 -15.80 -8.46
C ALA A 324 27.86 -15.60 -9.89
N ARG A 325 29.07 -16.08 -10.14
CA ARG A 325 29.74 -15.92 -11.45
C ARG A 325 29.03 -16.62 -12.59
N ASP A 326 28.36 -17.73 -12.32
CA ASP A 326 27.54 -18.52 -13.23
C ASP A 326 26.18 -17.92 -13.53
N PHE A 327 25.86 -16.79 -12.90
CA PHE A 327 24.61 -16.06 -13.12
C PHE A 327 24.56 -15.36 -14.49
N ILE A 328 25.74 -14.97 -15.03
CA ILE A 328 25.83 -14.35 -16.36
C ILE A 328 25.45 -15.38 -17.44
N GLY A 329 24.55 -14.97 -18.35
CA GLY A 329 24.05 -15.85 -19.41
C GLY A 329 22.92 -16.80 -18.95
N CYS A 330 22.59 -16.82 -17.66
CA CYS A 330 21.39 -17.50 -17.17
C CYS A 330 20.13 -16.89 -17.81
N VAL A 331 19.15 -17.71 -18.09
CA VAL A 331 17.81 -17.26 -18.47
C VAL A 331 16.91 -17.43 -17.26
N LEU A 332 16.45 -16.30 -16.74
CA LEU A 332 15.49 -16.24 -15.64
C LEU A 332 14.11 -16.66 -16.13
N ASP A 333 13.42 -17.50 -15.38
CA ASP A 333 12.13 -18.09 -15.77
C ASP A 333 11.16 -18.16 -14.59
N ASP A 334 10.05 -18.88 -14.75
CA ASP A 334 9.02 -19.11 -13.75
C ASP A 334 9.11 -20.48 -13.05
N LYS A 335 10.10 -21.31 -13.42
CA LYS A 335 10.23 -22.70 -12.98
C LYS A 335 10.95 -22.78 -11.65
N ILE A 336 10.19 -22.68 -10.56
CA ILE A 336 10.71 -22.82 -9.20
C ILE A 336 10.58 -24.28 -8.77
N ASN A 337 11.70 -24.89 -8.40
CA ASN A 337 11.70 -26.22 -7.76
C ASN A 337 11.14 -26.07 -6.33
N LEU A 338 10.01 -26.71 -6.06
CA LEU A 338 9.35 -26.73 -4.75
C LEU A 338 10.06 -27.67 -3.78
#